data_7042428baea59ad552bbf653ed577859
#
_entry.id   7042428baea59ad552bbf653ed577859
#
_cell.length_a   1.000
_cell.length_b   1.000
_cell.length_c   1.000
_cell.angle_alpha   90.00
_cell.angle_beta   90.00
_cell.angle_gamma   90.00
#
_symmetry.space_group_name_H-M   'P 1'
#
loop_
_entity.id
_entity.type
_entity.pdbx_description
1 polymer ?
#
loop_
_entity_poly.entity_id
_entity_poly.type
_entity_poly.pdbx_seq_one_letter_code
_entity_poly.pdbx_strand_id
1 'polypeptide(L)'
;MSNFYDIPGWLDQIQEEILEPDRPIIDPHHHLWHGPETEQDGSNPYRYLLEDLWNDTESGHNIKKTVFIDCGQEYYDHGPDEFRPVGETEFVVELAKQAQKNPDKAQISGIIGHVDMMLGDSSREVLEAHNEKGEGLFRGIRHSGGWDADESVRNAHSEPTEQIYLEDRFQRGLEQLSDLDMVFDTWHYHNQISDLTVLAKALPSLK
;
A
#
# COMPACT_ATOMS: atom_id res chain seq x y z
N MET A 1 -13.28 -3.10 -22.64
CA MET A 1 -12.73 -1.75 -22.38
C MET A 1 -11.25 -1.85 -22.70
N SER A 2 -10.74 -1.04 -23.65
CA SER A 2 -9.31 -1.05 -23.96
C SER A 2 -8.55 -0.54 -22.73
N ASN A 3 -7.60 -1.34 -22.23
CA ASN A 3 -6.73 -0.93 -21.15
C ASN A 3 -6.00 0.35 -21.55
N PHE A 4 -6.22 1.45 -20.84
CA PHE A 4 -5.53 2.73 -21.03
C PHE A 4 -4.00 2.64 -20.80
N TYR A 5 -3.53 1.52 -20.25
CA TYR A 5 -2.14 1.30 -19.84
C TYR A 5 -1.27 0.68 -20.95
N ASP A 6 -1.87 0.33 -22.09
CA ASP A 6 -1.14 -0.42 -23.11
C ASP A 6 -1.25 0.27 -24.48
N ILE A 7 -0.84 1.53 -24.53
CA ILE A 7 -0.62 2.22 -25.82
C ILE A 7 0.84 1.94 -26.19
N PRO A 8 1.10 1.04 -27.16
CA PRO A 8 2.45 0.69 -27.56
C PRO A 8 3.25 1.95 -27.94
N GLY A 9 4.44 2.09 -27.37
CA GLY A 9 5.32 3.22 -27.62
C GLY A 9 4.90 4.54 -26.95
N TRP A 10 3.93 4.54 -26.01
CA TRP A 10 3.57 5.77 -25.29
C TRP A 10 4.75 6.37 -24.51
N LEU A 11 5.47 5.54 -23.77
CA LEU A 11 6.65 5.96 -22.99
C LEU A 11 7.85 6.31 -23.88
N ASP A 12 7.91 5.81 -25.10
CA ASP A 12 9.01 6.07 -26.04
C ASP A 12 8.90 7.43 -26.75
N GLN A 13 7.76 8.13 -26.60
CA GLN A 13 7.52 9.41 -27.28
C GLN A 13 8.43 10.53 -26.79
N ILE A 14 8.85 10.47 -25.54
CA ILE A 14 9.74 11.45 -24.92
C ILE A 14 10.85 10.69 -24.20
N GLN A 15 12.10 10.94 -24.60
CA GLN A 15 13.27 10.46 -23.90
C GLN A 15 13.93 11.62 -23.18
N GLU A 16 14.01 11.55 -21.86
CA GLU A 16 14.67 12.55 -21.03
C GLU A 16 15.98 12.01 -20.47
N GLU A 17 16.97 12.89 -20.35
CA GLU A 17 18.22 12.55 -19.70
C GLU A 17 18.03 12.41 -18.19
N ILE A 18 18.53 11.31 -17.62
CA ILE A 18 18.54 11.13 -16.17
C ILE A 18 19.63 12.01 -15.57
N LEU A 19 19.24 13.05 -14.82
CA LEU A 19 20.16 14.08 -14.33
C LEU A 19 21.12 13.57 -13.26
N GLU A 20 20.69 12.66 -12.40
CA GLU A 20 21.47 12.12 -11.28
C GLU A 20 21.35 10.59 -11.21
N PRO A 21 21.91 9.84 -12.18
CA PRO A 21 21.71 8.39 -12.29
C PRO A 21 22.27 7.60 -11.09
N ASP A 22 23.29 8.12 -10.42
CA ASP A 22 23.93 7.46 -9.28
C ASP A 22 23.29 7.79 -7.93
N ARG A 23 22.33 8.72 -7.89
CA ARG A 23 21.67 9.13 -6.64
C ARG A 23 20.84 7.99 -6.08
N PRO A 24 21.13 7.52 -4.84
CA PRO A 24 20.34 6.44 -4.24
C PRO A 24 18.92 6.94 -3.91
N ILE A 25 17.94 6.17 -4.37
CA ILE A 25 16.51 6.47 -4.21
C ILE A 25 15.87 5.38 -3.35
N ILE A 26 14.96 5.79 -2.48
CA ILE A 26 13.96 4.92 -1.86
C ILE A 26 12.63 5.26 -2.53
N ASP A 27 12.06 4.31 -3.25
CA ASP A 27 10.71 4.44 -3.78
C ASP A 27 9.70 4.14 -2.65
N PRO A 28 8.92 5.12 -2.21
CA PRO A 28 8.06 4.95 -1.04
C PRO A 28 6.73 4.26 -1.34
N HIS A 29 6.44 3.87 -2.61
CA HIS A 29 5.12 3.40 -2.98
C HIS A 29 5.15 2.49 -4.21
N HIS A 30 5.00 1.20 -3.99
CA HIS A 30 4.68 0.25 -5.05
C HIS A 30 3.66 -0.79 -4.57
N HIS A 31 3.10 -1.51 -5.52
CA HIS A 31 2.20 -2.63 -5.30
C HIS A 31 2.76 -3.89 -5.96
N LEU A 32 2.24 -5.05 -5.57
CA LEU A 32 2.54 -6.33 -6.20
C LEU A 32 1.24 -7.11 -6.38
N TRP A 33 1.02 -7.66 -7.57
CA TRP A 33 -0.21 -8.39 -7.89
C TRP A 33 0.12 -9.74 -8.50
N HIS A 34 -0.47 -10.82 -7.94
CA HIS A 34 -0.51 -12.11 -8.64
C HIS A 34 -1.41 -12.06 -9.87
N GLY A 35 -2.47 -11.23 -9.80
CA GLY A 35 -3.55 -11.20 -10.75
C GLY A 35 -4.44 -12.45 -10.68
N PRO A 36 -5.59 -12.46 -11.35
CA PRO A 36 -6.41 -13.65 -11.46
C PRO A 36 -5.70 -14.73 -12.24
N GLU A 37 -5.76 -16.00 -11.81
CA GLU A 37 -5.15 -17.18 -12.47
C GLU A 37 -5.72 -17.51 -13.87
N THR A 38 -6.47 -16.62 -14.50
CA THR A 38 -7.36 -16.97 -15.58
C THR A 38 -7.12 -16.22 -16.88
N GLU A 39 -6.04 -16.54 -17.57
CA GLU A 39 -6.09 -16.48 -19.03
C GLU A 39 -5.67 -17.85 -19.57
N GLN A 40 -6.45 -18.41 -20.50
CA GLN A 40 -6.22 -19.74 -21.08
C GLN A 40 -4.89 -19.87 -21.84
N ASP A 41 -4.23 -18.74 -22.12
CA ASP A 41 -2.94 -18.65 -22.80
C ASP A 41 -1.75 -18.42 -21.86
N GLY A 42 -1.99 -18.35 -20.53
CA GLY A 42 -0.98 -18.09 -19.54
C GLY A 42 -0.55 -16.63 -19.42
N SER A 43 -1.13 -15.72 -20.19
CA SER A 43 -0.92 -14.29 -20.00
C SER A 43 -1.84 -13.77 -18.90
N ASN A 44 -1.26 -13.01 -17.96
CA ASN A 44 -2.02 -12.32 -16.92
C ASN A 44 -1.66 -10.83 -16.96
N PRO A 45 -2.51 -9.99 -17.58
CA PRO A 45 -2.21 -8.56 -17.75
C PRO A 45 -2.21 -7.77 -16.43
N TYR A 46 -2.64 -8.40 -15.34
CA TYR A 46 -2.64 -7.80 -14.01
C TYR A 46 -1.54 -8.37 -13.11
N ARG A 47 -0.70 -9.28 -13.63
CA ARG A 47 0.43 -9.80 -12.87
C ARG A 47 1.55 -8.77 -12.88
N TYR A 48 1.99 -8.38 -11.69
CA TYR A 48 3.16 -7.53 -11.47
C TYR A 48 3.83 -7.97 -10.18
N LEU A 49 4.95 -8.67 -10.29
CA LEU A 49 5.67 -9.23 -9.18
C LEU A 49 7.13 -8.74 -9.16
N LEU A 50 7.97 -9.43 -8.41
CA LEU A 50 9.32 -8.99 -8.10
C LEU A 50 10.20 -8.74 -9.35
N GLU A 51 10.07 -9.57 -10.39
CA GLU A 51 10.83 -9.39 -11.62
C GLU A 51 10.36 -8.18 -12.43
N ASP A 52 9.04 -7.92 -12.45
CA ASP A 52 8.46 -6.76 -13.11
C ASP A 52 8.89 -5.47 -12.38
N LEU A 53 8.83 -5.47 -11.04
CA LEU A 53 9.34 -4.39 -10.19
C LEU A 53 10.84 -4.11 -10.47
N TRP A 54 11.65 -5.14 -10.60
CA TRP A 54 13.07 -4.95 -10.90
C TRP A 54 13.32 -4.40 -12.31
N ASN A 55 12.53 -4.79 -13.30
CA ASN A 55 12.62 -4.20 -14.63
C ASN A 55 12.38 -2.68 -14.58
N ASP A 56 11.40 -2.24 -13.78
CA ASP A 56 11.11 -0.82 -13.61
C ASP A 56 12.20 -0.10 -12.80
N THR A 57 12.64 -0.69 -11.69
CA THR A 57 13.67 -0.07 -10.83
C THR A 57 15.06 -0.04 -11.45
N GLU A 58 15.33 -0.85 -12.48
CA GLU A 58 16.58 -0.87 -13.24
C GLU A 58 16.52 0.00 -14.52
N SER A 59 15.45 0.75 -14.75
CA SER A 59 15.25 1.56 -15.96
C SER A 59 16.15 2.80 -16.07
N GLY A 60 17.14 2.96 -15.19
CA GLY A 60 18.20 3.98 -15.29
C GLY A 60 18.37 4.84 -14.04
N HIS A 61 17.45 4.83 -13.10
CA HIS A 61 17.60 5.42 -11.77
C HIS A 61 18.21 4.41 -10.78
N ASN A 62 18.89 4.91 -9.74
CA ASN A 62 19.52 4.08 -8.72
C ASN A 62 18.57 3.80 -7.55
N ILE A 63 17.49 3.06 -7.81
CA ILE A 63 16.50 2.67 -6.79
C ILE A 63 17.08 1.52 -5.98
N LYS A 64 17.30 1.75 -4.68
CA LYS A 64 17.89 0.79 -3.75
C LYS A 64 16.87 0.07 -2.89
N LYS A 65 15.80 0.77 -2.52
CA LYS A 65 14.77 0.28 -1.62
C LYS A 65 13.40 0.69 -2.12
N THR A 66 12.42 -0.13 -1.79
CA THR A 66 11.02 0.18 -2.05
C THR A 66 10.18 -0.05 -0.79
N VAL A 67 9.02 0.59 -0.72
CA VAL A 67 8.00 0.35 0.30
C VAL A 67 6.74 -0.16 -0.39
N PHE A 68 6.33 -1.35 0.02
CA PHE A 68 5.06 -1.92 -0.44
C PHE A 68 3.89 -1.25 0.27
N ILE A 69 2.85 -0.95 -0.48
CA ILE A 69 1.61 -0.40 0.03
C ILE A 69 0.47 -1.37 -0.27
N ASP A 70 -0.40 -1.61 0.70
CA ASP A 70 -1.61 -2.42 0.59
C ASP A 70 -2.36 -2.20 -0.74
N CYS A 71 -2.79 -3.30 -1.35
CA CYS A 71 -3.57 -3.30 -2.58
C CYS A 71 -4.60 -4.45 -2.65
N GLY A 72 -4.84 -5.15 -1.53
CA GLY A 72 -5.86 -6.18 -1.39
C GLY A 72 -5.48 -7.52 -1.99
N GLN A 73 -4.18 -7.85 -2.06
CA GLN A 73 -3.71 -9.12 -2.59
C GLN A 73 -3.46 -10.15 -1.47
N GLU A 74 -3.68 -11.42 -1.77
CA GLU A 74 -3.34 -12.55 -0.90
C GLU A 74 -3.92 -12.45 0.53
N TYR A 75 -5.06 -11.79 0.68
CA TYR A 75 -5.80 -11.81 1.93
C TYR A 75 -6.20 -13.24 2.28
N TYR A 76 -6.12 -13.63 3.54
CA TYR A 76 -6.55 -14.95 3.94
C TYR A 76 -8.01 -15.21 3.52
N ASP A 77 -8.30 -16.39 3.03
CA ASP A 77 -9.64 -16.86 2.66
C ASP A 77 -10.44 -17.42 3.85
N HIS A 78 -9.84 -17.45 5.03
CA HIS A 78 -10.36 -18.03 6.25
C HIS A 78 -10.05 -17.16 7.49
N GLY A 79 -10.66 -17.50 8.61
CA GLY A 79 -10.50 -16.76 9.87
C GLY A 79 -11.42 -15.56 9.98
N PRO A 80 -11.27 -14.74 11.04
CA PRO A 80 -12.02 -13.51 11.21
C PRO A 80 -11.69 -12.49 10.13
N ASP A 81 -12.69 -11.78 9.62
CA ASP A 81 -12.56 -10.87 8.48
C ASP A 81 -11.53 -9.78 8.73
N GLU A 82 -11.43 -9.27 9.95
CA GLU A 82 -10.49 -8.23 10.35
C GLU A 82 -9.02 -8.66 10.27
N PHE A 83 -8.74 -9.97 10.34
CA PHE A 83 -7.38 -10.52 10.24
C PHE A 83 -7.00 -10.94 8.82
N ARG A 84 -7.94 -10.99 7.88
CA ARG A 84 -7.66 -11.43 6.50
C ARG A 84 -6.57 -10.62 5.81
N PRO A 85 -6.47 -9.29 6.00
CA PRO A 85 -5.41 -8.49 5.38
C PRO A 85 -3.99 -8.87 5.82
N VAL A 86 -3.83 -9.57 6.95
CA VAL A 86 -2.52 -10.04 7.43
C VAL A 86 -1.84 -10.98 6.42
N GLY A 87 -2.64 -11.70 5.62
CA GLY A 87 -2.15 -12.57 4.55
C GLY A 87 -1.31 -11.82 3.52
N GLU A 88 -1.70 -10.59 3.15
CA GLU A 88 -0.92 -9.76 2.24
C GLU A 88 0.46 -9.39 2.82
N THR A 89 0.53 -9.10 4.10
CA THR A 89 1.82 -8.84 4.77
C THR A 89 2.74 -10.07 4.72
N GLU A 90 2.20 -11.26 4.98
CA GLU A 90 2.95 -12.52 4.90
C GLU A 90 3.44 -12.79 3.46
N PHE A 91 2.58 -12.58 2.47
CA PHE A 91 2.93 -12.68 1.05
C PHE A 91 4.09 -11.76 0.67
N VAL A 92 4.04 -10.50 1.06
CA VAL A 92 5.09 -9.53 0.74
C VAL A 92 6.40 -9.83 1.46
N VAL A 93 6.36 -10.34 2.69
CA VAL A 93 7.54 -10.82 3.42
C VAL A 93 8.24 -11.94 2.66
N GLU A 94 7.51 -12.89 2.09
CA GLU A 94 8.10 -13.97 1.28
C GLU A 94 8.76 -13.43 0.00
N LEU A 95 8.18 -12.43 -0.65
CA LEU A 95 8.81 -11.76 -1.79
C LEU A 95 10.05 -10.95 -1.37
N ALA A 96 10.02 -10.29 -0.22
CA ALA A 96 11.19 -9.61 0.32
C ALA A 96 12.35 -10.57 0.62
N LYS A 97 12.08 -11.76 1.18
CA LYS A 97 13.09 -12.81 1.35
C LYS A 97 13.67 -13.31 0.02
N GLN A 98 12.84 -13.37 -1.03
CA GLN A 98 13.33 -13.68 -2.38
C GLN A 98 14.23 -12.57 -2.91
N ALA A 99 13.85 -11.28 -2.70
CA ALA A 99 14.65 -10.13 -3.11
C ALA A 99 16.04 -10.13 -2.46
N GLN A 100 16.14 -10.49 -1.19
CA GLN A 100 17.41 -10.58 -0.46
C GLN A 100 18.45 -11.54 -1.10
N LYS A 101 18.00 -12.51 -1.90
CA LYS A 101 18.90 -13.40 -2.65
C LYS A 101 19.60 -12.70 -3.83
N ASN A 102 19.13 -11.51 -4.18
CA ASN A 102 19.67 -10.66 -5.24
C ASN A 102 20.02 -9.27 -4.67
N PRO A 103 21.09 -9.14 -3.90
CA PRO A 103 21.41 -7.94 -3.12
C PRO A 103 21.74 -6.70 -3.97
N ASP A 104 22.05 -6.90 -5.24
CA ASP A 104 22.32 -5.80 -6.20
C ASP A 104 21.04 -5.14 -6.73
N LYS A 105 19.90 -5.79 -6.57
CA LYS A 105 18.59 -5.29 -6.99
C LYS A 105 17.88 -4.50 -5.89
N ALA A 106 16.88 -3.71 -6.26
CA ALA A 106 16.06 -2.98 -5.30
C ALA A 106 15.41 -3.94 -4.28
N GLN A 107 15.46 -3.57 -2.99
CA GLN A 107 14.98 -4.40 -1.88
C GLN A 107 13.67 -3.85 -1.32
N ILE A 108 12.68 -4.71 -1.08
CA ILE A 108 11.49 -4.34 -0.31
C ILE A 108 11.91 -4.14 1.14
N SER A 109 11.80 -2.91 1.65
CA SER A 109 12.35 -2.49 2.95
C SER A 109 11.31 -1.96 3.94
N GLY A 110 10.06 -1.89 3.51
CA GLY A 110 8.93 -1.52 4.35
C GLY A 110 7.62 -2.05 3.76
N ILE A 111 6.67 -2.31 4.65
CA ILE A 111 5.32 -2.75 4.31
C ILE A 111 4.33 -1.85 5.04
N ILE A 112 3.42 -1.28 4.29
CA ILE A 112 2.21 -0.63 4.76
C ILE A 112 1.05 -1.55 4.40
N GLY A 113 0.46 -2.20 5.39
CA GLY A 113 -0.66 -3.11 5.19
C GLY A 113 -2.02 -2.43 5.35
N HIS A 114 -3.09 -3.20 5.48
CA HIS A 114 -4.42 -2.69 5.76
C HIS A 114 -4.94 -3.17 7.11
N VAL A 115 -5.47 -2.24 7.91
CA VAL A 115 -6.29 -2.53 9.10
C VAL A 115 -7.47 -1.58 9.10
N ASP A 116 -8.66 -2.11 9.34
CA ASP A 116 -9.85 -1.27 9.51
C ASP A 116 -9.77 -0.49 10.83
N MET A 117 -9.49 0.81 10.75
CA MET A 117 -9.42 1.68 11.92
C MET A 117 -10.79 1.87 12.59
N MET A 118 -11.89 1.56 11.89
CA MET A 118 -13.23 1.51 12.50
C MET A 118 -13.41 0.39 13.53
N LEU A 119 -12.45 -0.52 13.66
CA LEU A 119 -12.37 -1.46 14.79
C LEU A 119 -12.13 -0.75 16.14
N GLY A 120 -11.66 0.52 16.12
CA GLY A 120 -11.34 1.27 17.32
C GLY A 120 -10.23 0.56 18.13
N ASP A 121 -10.44 0.39 19.43
CA ASP A 121 -9.44 -0.24 20.32
C ASP A 121 -9.06 -1.67 19.88
N SER A 122 -9.98 -2.41 19.25
CA SER A 122 -9.72 -3.77 18.75
C SER A 122 -8.77 -3.82 17.57
N SER A 123 -8.45 -2.69 16.92
CA SER A 123 -7.46 -2.63 15.85
C SER A 123 -6.06 -3.04 16.32
N ARG A 124 -5.78 -2.91 17.63
CA ARG A 124 -4.49 -3.26 18.21
C ARG A 124 -4.10 -4.71 17.97
N GLU A 125 -5.02 -5.64 18.16
CA GLU A 125 -4.75 -7.07 17.97
C GLU A 125 -4.37 -7.38 16.50
N VAL A 126 -5.03 -6.71 15.55
CA VAL A 126 -4.73 -6.86 14.11
C VAL A 126 -3.39 -6.22 13.76
N LEU A 127 -3.07 -5.04 14.32
CA LEU A 127 -1.77 -4.39 14.14
C LEU A 127 -0.62 -5.25 14.66
N GLU A 128 -0.81 -5.88 15.83
CA GLU A 128 0.18 -6.79 16.42
C GLU A 128 0.36 -8.05 15.55
N ALA A 129 -0.71 -8.59 14.98
CA ALA A 129 -0.63 -9.71 14.03
C ALA A 129 0.16 -9.35 12.76
N HIS A 130 -0.10 -8.19 12.17
CA HIS A 130 0.71 -7.67 11.05
C HIS A 130 2.17 -7.50 11.43
N ASN A 131 2.45 -6.96 12.62
CA ASN A 131 3.83 -6.76 13.10
C ASN A 131 4.57 -8.09 13.28
N GLU A 132 3.89 -9.12 13.79
CA GLU A 132 4.44 -10.49 13.92
C GLU A 132 4.78 -11.05 12.55
N LYS A 133 3.81 -11.07 11.63
CA LYS A 133 3.97 -11.60 10.28
C LYS A 133 4.90 -10.76 9.40
N GLY A 134 5.02 -9.48 9.71
CA GLY A 134 5.88 -8.54 9.00
C GLY A 134 7.38 -8.76 9.19
N GLU A 135 7.80 -9.58 10.16
CA GLU A 135 9.21 -9.96 10.44
C GLU A 135 10.16 -8.74 10.45
N GLY A 136 9.70 -7.61 10.97
CA GLY A 136 10.47 -6.37 11.05
C GLY A 136 10.41 -5.50 9.79
N LEU A 137 9.60 -5.84 8.78
CA LEU A 137 9.33 -4.99 7.60
C LEU A 137 8.06 -4.17 7.75
N PHE A 138 7.10 -4.58 8.58
CA PHE A 138 5.86 -3.84 8.78
C PHE A 138 6.14 -2.47 9.44
N ARG A 139 5.54 -1.40 8.89
CA ARG A 139 5.77 -0.01 9.33
C ARG A 139 4.49 0.71 9.71
N GLY A 140 3.36 0.26 9.25
CA GLY A 140 2.10 0.92 9.44
C GLY A 140 1.03 0.41 8.50
N ILE A 141 -0.02 1.20 8.40
CA ILE A 141 -1.20 0.80 7.61
C ILE A 141 -1.66 1.90 6.67
N ARG A 142 -2.40 1.49 5.64
CA ARG A 142 -3.28 2.35 4.85
C ARG A 142 -4.73 2.05 5.21
N HIS A 143 -5.47 3.11 5.52
CA HIS A 143 -6.92 3.07 5.49
C HIS A 143 -7.41 4.23 4.63
N SER A 144 -7.88 3.90 3.44
CA SER A 144 -8.32 4.90 2.46
C SER A 144 -9.64 5.54 2.89
N GLY A 145 -9.68 6.87 2.94
CA GLY A 145 -10.85 7.66 3.30
C GLY A 145 -11.53 8.34 2.13
N GLY A 146 -11.17 7.99 0.88
CA GLY A 146 -11.68 8.65 -0.33
C GLY A 146 -13.18 8.49 -0.51
N TRP A 147 -13.92 9.54 -0.24
CA TRP A 147 -15.38 9.63 -0.38
C TRP A 147 -15.76 10.89 -1.17
N ASP A 148 -16.79 10.77 -2.00
CA ASP A 148 -17.40 11.89 -2.69
C ASP A 148 -18.93 11.73 -2.73
N ALA A 149 -19.65 12.86 -2.64
CA ALA A 149 -21.11 12.88 -2.72
C ALA A 149 -21.64 12.61 -4.14
N ASP A 150 -20.81 12.78 -5.15
CA ASP A 150 -21.14 12.47 -6.53
C ASP A 150 -20.95 10.97 -6.76
N GLU A 151 -22.04 10.23 -6.95
CA GLU A 151 -22.05 8.78 -7.19
C GLU A 151 -21.25 8.35 -8.43
N SER A 152 -20.93 9.26 -9.34
CA SER A 152 -20.06 9.00 -10.48
C SER A 152 -18.57 8.92 -10.12
N VAL A 153 -18.20 9.47 -8.96
CA VAL A 153 -16.86 9.40 -8.39
C VAL A 153 -16.74 8.12 -7.55
N ARG A 154 -15.76 7.30 -7.87
CA ARG A 154 -15.55 6.03 -7.16
C ARG A 154 -15.06 6.29 -5.74
N ASN A 155 -15.81 5.85 -4.74
CA ASN A 155 -15.33 5.80 -3.37
C ASN A 155 -14.16 4.80 -3.20
N ALA A 156 -13.39 4.96 -2.12
CA ALA A 156 -12.35 4.01 -1.78
C ALA A 156 -12.94 2.61 -1.52
N HIS A 157 -12.12 1.56 -1.70
CA HIS A 157 -12.53 0.17 -1.47
C HIS A 157 -12.88 -0.14 0.01
N SER A 158 -12.46 0.72 0.94
CA SER A 158 -12.83 0.69 2.35
C SER A 158 -14.27 1.18 2.63
N GLU A 159 -14.99 1.63 1.60
CA GLU A 159 -16.35 2.19 1.71
C GLU A 159 -16.50 3.22 2.85
N PRO A 160 -15.63 4.25 2.90
CA PRO A 160 -15.60 5.21 4.00
C PRO A 160 -16.87 6.05 4.04
N THR A 161 -17.20 6.54 5.24
CA THR A 161 -18.21 7.59 5.42
C THR A 161 -17.65 8.94 4.98
N GLU A 162 -18.55 9.92 4.76
CA GLU A 162 -18.18 11.30 4.38
C GLU A 162 -17.11 11.90 5.32
N GLN A 163 -17.22 11.65 6.62
CA GLN A 163 -16.40 12.26 7.66
C GLN A 163 -15.62 11.24 8.49
N ILE A 164 -15.15 10.15 7.85
CA ILE A 164 -14.48 9.06 8.55
C ILE A 164 -13.34 9.52 9.46
N TYR A 165 -12.56 10.54 9.07
CA TYR A 165 -11.45 11.07 9.87
C TYR A 165 -11.89 11.76 11.16
N LEU A 166 -13.16 12.16 11.27
CA LEU A 166 -13.73 12.84 12.44
C LEU A 166 -14.47 11.87 13.37
N GLU A 167 -14.63 10.61 12.97
CA GLU A 167 -15.30 9.62 13.79
C GLU A 167 -14.45 9.19 14.98
N ASP A 168 -14.99 9.30 16.19
CA ASP A 168 -14.30 8.92 17.44
C ASP A 168 -13.75 7.50 17.39
N ARG A 169 -14.47 6.58 16.75
CA ARG A 169 -14.06 5.18 16.65
C ARG A 169 -12.83 5.03 15.75
N PHE A 170 -12.79 5.73 14.63
CA PHE A 170 -11.64 5.76 13.73
C PHE A 170 -10.42 6.36 14.41
N GLN A 171 -10.59 7.46 15.15
CA GLN A 171 -9.52 8.10 15.90
C GLN A 171 -8.95 7.19 16.98
N ARG A 172 -9.79 6.45 17.72
CA ARG A 172 -9.31 5.44 18.67
C ARG A 172 -8.49 4.32 18.01
N GLY A 173 -8.86 3.92 16.79
CA GLY A 173 -8.02 2.99 16.02
C GLY A 173 -6.64 3.56 15.70
N LEU A 174 -6.58 4.84 15.30
CA LEU A 174 -5.33 5.54 15.02
C LEU A 174 -4.49 5.81 16.28
N GLU A 175 -5.11 5.95 17.46
CA GLU A 175 -4.39 6.01 18.74
C GLU A 175 -3.61 4.71 18.99
N GLN A 176 -4.20 3.53 18.68
CA GLN A 176 -3.49 2.25 18.79
C GLN A 176 -2.30 2.17 17.85
N LEU A 177 -2.43 2.71 16.63
CA LEU A 177 -1.34 2.80 15.66
C LEU A 177 -0.22 3.71 16.18
N SER A 178 -0.58 4.87 16.73
CA SER A 178 0.36 5.84 17.33
C SER A 178 1.12 5.25 18.52
N ASP A 179 0.43 4.51 19.39
CA ASP A 179 1.03 3.84 20.56
C ASP A 179 2.08 2.79 20.18
N LEU A 180 1.91 2.18 19.01
CA LEU A 180 2.85 1.21 18.45
C LEU A 180 3.97 1.87 17.60
N ASP A 181 4.03 3.20 17.56
CA ASP A 181 5.00 3.99 16.78
C ASP A 181 4.96 3.72 15.28
N MET A 182 3.79 3.36 14.76
CA MET A 182 3.54 3.02 13.36
C MET A 182 3.06 4.22 12.53
N VAL A 183 3.12 4.08 11.22
CA VAL A 183 2.76 5.11 10.23
C VAL A 183 1.32 4.92 9.76
N PHE A 184 0.60 6.02 9.64
CA PHE A 184 -0.69 6.08 8.97
C PHE A 184 -0.51 6.64 7.55
N ASP A 185 -0.77 5.81 6.55
CA ASP A 185 -0.89 6.24 5.16
C ASP A 185 -2.38 6.34 4.80
N THR A 186 -2.75 7.41 4.10
CA THR A 186 -4.14 7.61 3.70
C THR A 186 -4.27 8.11 2.27
N TRP A 187 -5.27 7.58 1.58
CA TRP A 187 -5.68 8.04 0.28
C TRP A 187 -7.07 8.68 0.40
N HIS A 188 -7.21 9.93 -0.08
CA HIS A 188 -8.45 10.69 0.03
C HIS A 188 -8.59 11.69 -1.12
N TYR A 189 -9.80 12.21 -1.30
CA TYR A 189 -10.06 13.28 -2.25
C TYR A 189 -9.81 14.66 -1.62
N HIS A 190 -9.68 15.68 -2.46
CA HIS A 190 -9.37 17.05 -2.04
C HIS A 190 -10.40 17.67 -1.07
N ASN A 191 -11.68 17.27 -1.17
CA ASN A 191 -12.75 17.71 -0.28
C ASN A 191 -12.56 17.29 1.19
N GLN A 192 -11.74 16.28 1.45
CA GLN A 192 -11.47 15.73 2.79
C GLN A 192 -10.20 16.26 3.45
N ILE A 193 -9.43 17.14 2.77
CA ILE A 193 -8.19 17.71 3.32
C ILE A 193 -8.43 18.46 4.63
N SER A 194 -9.58 19.14 4.77
CA SER A 194 -9.95 19.85 6.01
C SER A 194 -10.09 18.88 7.19
N ASP A 195 -10.74 17.73 6.98
CA ASP A 195 -11.01 16.75 8.02
C ASP A 195 -9.72 16.04 8.43
N LEU A 196 -8.87 15.70 7.46
CA LEU A 196 -7.53 15.17 7.73
C LEU A 196 -6.68 16.19 8.53
N THR A 197 -6.83 17.48 8.26
CA THR A 197 -6.16 18.54 9.02
C THR A 197 -6.65 18.60 10.47
N VAL A 198 -7.93 18.36 10.71
CA VAL A 198 -8.49 18.26 12.08
C VAL A 198 -7.94 17.03 12.78
N LEU A 199 -7.95 15.87 12.11
CA LEU A 199 -7.38 14.63 12.62
C LEU A 199 -5.92 14.80 13.03
N ALA A 200 -5.09 15.37 12.16
CA ALA A 200 -3.66 15.57 12.44
C ALA A 200 -3.41 16.50 13.65
N LYS A 201 -4.31 17.43 13.92
CA LYS A 201 -4.25 18.26 15.12
C LYS A 201 -4.73 17.53 16.37
N ALA A 202 -5.69 16.63 16.23
CA ALA A 202 -6.20 15.83 17.35
C ALA A 202 -5.18 14.75 17.78
N LEU A 203 -4.43 14.19 16.84
CA LEU A 203 -3.44 13.12 17.06
C LEU A 203 -2.02 13.58 16.67
N PRO A 204 -1.38 14.52 17.37
CA PRO A 204 -0.11 15.10 16.96
C PRO A 204 1.08 14.15 17.04
N SER A 205 0.95 13.01 17.71
CA SER A 205 1.96 11.94 17.78
C SER A 205 1.86 10.91 16.65
N LEU A 206 0.75 10.92 15.91
CA LEU A 206 0.58 10.04 14.74
C LEU A 206 1.56 10.46 13.62
N LYS A 207 2.19 9.46 13.01
CA LYS A 207 3.15 9.65 11.92
C LYS A 207 2.49 9.50 10.57
#